data_d1279dc90ab47da3756ef6a72d8ff783
#
_entry.id   d1279dc90ab47da3756ef6a72d8ff783
#
_cell.length_a   1.000
_cell.length_b   1.000
_cell.length_c   1.000
_cell.angle_alpha   90.00
_cell.angle_beta   90.00
_cell.angle_gamma   90.00
#
_symmetry.space_group_name_H-M   'P 1'
#
loop_
_entity.id
_entity.type
_entity.pdbx_description
1 polymer ?
#
loop_
_entity_poly.entity_id
_entity_poly.type
_entity_poly.pdbx_seq_one_letter_code
_entity_poly.pdbx_strand_id
1 'polypeptide(L)'
;SDGSAGQIKGLAGAKFTIKLNADYNKAIKEGFTYNQIWAFKNDSNEWVGIDVYGKEYKLTSTSDITKAEEAQKIAPSYDVMTSDNNGDAVSTYLPYGKYVLKETVVPKNFTCGNDVIFSIDKDEKELPIEYAVKNIAINNAPFESPVKIIKKDADSGKTVTLTSATFKIRATSNIYNSTTGALNWSKGDILTYKVGSNKYNEFVTNSDGLVSIPTGSQYATKNDDSGSVTTPFKLSYGEYEIEEIRSPEGFLISNKTIPFIVTSARDNEKDADGDVITVVTVENKQPKANIVINKSFELRKDMDKSLIELNEDGSVANVDKVSFDLIAAENIIDKADGSVVYNKGDVVVSKNLDVDNTITFENLWIGKYIVKEKTTIDGAVLDINEYTVSFETKDDKTASYTETIDIVNHTTEVDISKTDITNEPEIEGATLTVKDSNGDIVDSWVSTNTSHKIEGMKVGGTYTLIEELAPDKFCKANEIQFTVENTKGIQTVKMVDKQVLISKTDVTTGEELEGAKLTITDKDGNIVDEWTSTKEPHYASGLTEGQTYTLTEITAPYGFDIAESIEFTVSDDKETQKVVMTFILP
;
A
#
# COMPACT_ATOMS: atom_id res chain seq x y z
N SER A 1 -19.67 -54.50 -14.59
CA SER A 1 -21.07 -54.03 -14.59
C SER A 1 -21.12 -52.63 -13.99
N ASP A 2 -21.99 -51.79 -14.47
CA ASP A 2 -22.12 -50.39 -14.05
C ASP A 2 -22.97 -50.23 -12.77
N GLY A 3 -23.35 -51.30 -12.15
CA GLY A 3 -24.14 -51.30 -10.92
C GLY A 3 -25.59 -50.85 -11.06
N SER A 4 -26.04 -50.50 -12.26
CA SER A 4 -27.42 -50.09 -12.48
C SER A 4 -28.39 -51.26 -12.40
N ALA A 5 -29.47 -51.14 -11.62
CA ALA A 5 -30.49 -52.15 -11.52
C ALA A 5 -31.15 -52.41 -12.87
N GLY A 6 -30.86 -53.54 -13.47
CA GLY A 6 -31.50 -54.03 -14.71
C GLY A 6 -30.68 -53.98 -15.95
N GLN A 7 -29.49 -53.39 -15.99
CA GLN A 7 -28.55 -53.50 -17.12
C GLN A 7 -27.14 -53.87 -16.66
N ILE A 8 -26.76 -55.10 -16.93
CA ILE A 8 -25.37 -55.53 -16.78
C ILE A 8 -24.66 -55.12 -18.08
N LYS A 9 -23.99 -53.99 -18.05
CA LYS A 9 -23.11 -53.55 -19.15
C LYS A 9 -21.67 -53.83 -18.74
N GLY A 10 -20.95 -54.57 -19.57
CA GLY A 10 -19.53 -54.80 -19.36
C GLY A 10 -18.72 -53.51 -19.46
N LEU A 11 -17.73 -53.34 -18.60
CA LEU A 11 -16.82 -52.19 -18.59
C LEU A 11 -15.44 -52.66 -19.05
N ALA A 12 -14.99 -52.19 -20.22
CA ALA A 12 -13.66 -52.48 -20.72
C ALA A 12 -12.56 -51.69 -20.04
N GLY A 13 -11.36 -52.27 -19.95
CA GLY A 13 -10.15 -51.57 -19.49
C GLY A 13 -9.96 -51.53 -17.99
N ALA A 14 -10.82 -52.14 -17.20
CA ALA A 14 -10.55 -52.35 -15.78
C ALA A 14 -9.38 -53.33 -15.62
N LYS A 15 -8.42 -52.99 -14.73
CA LYS A 15 -7.32 -53.90 -14.41
C LYS A 15 -7.50 -54.44 -13.00
N PHE A 16 -7.25 -55.73 -12.84
CA PHE A 16 -7.40 -56.44 -11.59
C PHE A 16 -6.13 -57.19 -11.24
N THR A 17 -5.87 -57.33 -9.95
CA THR A 17 -4.75 -58.10 -9.43
C THR A 17 -5.24 -59.06 -8.37
N ILE A 18 -4.79 -60.32 -8.41
CA ILE A 18 -5.12 -61.36 -7.46
C ILE A 18 -3.90 -61.69 -6.58
N LYS A 19 -4.11 -61.72 -5.27
CA LYS A 19 -3.12 -62.15 -4.26
C LYS A 19 -3.72 -63.24 -3.36
N LEU A 20 -2.86 -64.14 -2.84
CA LEU A 20 -3.32 -65.07 -1.79
C LEU A 20 -3.69 -64.31 -0.53
N ASN A 21 -4.87 -64.57 0.05
CA ASN A 21 -5.37 -63.84 1.19
C ASN A 21 -4.47 -64.00 2.45
N ALA A 22 -3.87 -65.17 2.63
CA ALA A 22 -2.93 -65.42 3.74
C ALA A 22 -1.68 -64.50 3.62
N ASP A 23 -1.12 -64.36 2.43
CA ASP A 23 0.06 -63.56 2.17
C ASP A 23 -0.25 -62.06 2.28
N TYR A 24 -1.42 -61.64 1.78
CA TYR A 24 -1.91 -60.30 1.96
C TYR A 24 -2.05 -59.92 3.46
N ASN A 25 -2.72 -60.76 4.23
CA ASN A 25 -2.90 -60.55 5.66
C ASN A 25 -1.57 -60.58 6.43
N LYS A 26 -0.61 -61.42 6.00
CA LYS A 26 0.74 -61.46 6.57
C LYS A 26 1.47 -60.15 6.33
N ALA A 27 1.43 -59.59 5.11
CA ALA A 27 2.06 -58.34 4.79
C ALA A 27 1.46 -57.20 5.63
N ILE A 28 0.14 -57.10 5.76
CA ILE A 28 -0.52 -56.11 6.62
C ILE A 28 -0.06 -56.27 8.08
N LYS A 29 0.02 -57.48 8.59
CA LYS A 29 0.46 -57.75 9.97
C LYS A 29 1.93 -57.36 10.20
N GLU A 30 2.77 -57.46 9.20
CA GLU A 30 4.16 -57.03 9.23
C GLU A 30 4.35 -55.52 9.06
N GLY A 31 3.26 -54.76 8.95
CA GLY A 31 3.26 -53.29 8.95
C GLY A 31 3.40 -52.64 7.57
N PHE A 32 3.25 -53.38 6.49
CA PHE A 32 3.21 -52.80 5.16
C PHE A 32 1.88 -52.08 4.90
N THR A 33 1.96 -50.92 4.27
CA THR A 33 0.76 -50.18 3.86
C THR A 33 0.16 -50.78 2.59
N TYR A 34 -1.10 -50.52 2.38
CA TYR A 34 -1.82 -50.96 1.19
C TYR A 34 -1.10 -50.60 -0.13
N ASN A 35 -0.56 -49.42 -0.21
CA ASN A 35 0.17 -48.92 -1.41
C ASN A 35 1.46 -49.71 -1.69
N GLN A 36 2.13 -50.19 -0.63
CA GLN A 36 3.35 -51.00 -0.80
C GLN A 36 3.03 -52.42 -1.22
N ILE A 37 1.95 -53.03 -0.73
CA ILE A 37 1.54 -54.39 -1.11
C ILE A 37 1.11 -54.48 -2.56
N TRP A 38 0.49 -53.44 -3.10
CA TRP A 38 -0.01 -53.40 -4.48
C TRP A 38 0.92 -52.71 -5.48
N ALA A 39 2.11 -52.28 -5.04
CA ALA A 39 3.13 -51.71 -5.93
C ALA A 39 3.61 -52.78 -6.95
N PHE A 40 3.91 -52.36 -8.16
CA PHE A 40 4.38 -53.21 -9.23
C PHE A 40 5.32 -52.48 -10.17
N LYS A 41 5.96 -53.20 -11.10
CA LYS A 41 6.71 -52.57 -12.20
C LYS A 41 5.81 -52.38 -13.40
N ASN A 42 5.80 -51.15 -13.91
CA ASN A 42 5.09 -50.81 -15.15
C ASN A 42 5.85 -51.33 -16.39
N ASP A 43 5.29 -51.12 -17.59
CA ASP A 43 5.90 -51.53 -18.86
C ASP A 43 7.27 -50.91 -19.12
N SER A 44 7.58 -49.78 -18.49
CA SER A 44 8.87 -49.10 -18.50
C SER A 44 9.85 -49.62 -17.44
N ASN A 45 9.52 -50.74 -16.74
CA ASN A 45 10.29 -51.32 -15.65
C ASN A 45 10.50 -50.41 -14.44
N GLU A 46 9.64 -49.42 -14.24
CA GLU A 46 9.64 -48.48 -13.14
C GLU A 46 8.70 -49.00 -12.04
N TRP A 47 9.13 -48.85 -10.76
CA TRP A 47 8.26 -49.14 -9.63
C TRP A 47 7.17 -48.08 -9.49
N VAL A 48 5.91 -48.53 -9.52
CA VAL A 48 4.72 -47.71 -9.32
C VAL A 48 3.90 -48.24 -8.15
N GLY A 49 3.41 -47.32 -7.32
CA GLY A 49 2.39 -47.59 -6.33
C GLY A 49 1.01 -47.31 -6.89
N ILE A 50 -0.02 -47.94 -6.31
CA ILE A 50 -1.42 -47.71 -6.69
C ILE A 50 -2.17 -47.27 -5.42
N ASP A 51 -2.89 -46.14 -5.54
CA ASP A 51 -3.80 -45.72 -4.47
C ASP A 51 -5.11 -46.53 -4.47
N VAL A 52 -5.96 -46.29 -3.51
CA VAL A 52 -7.26 -46.97 -3.37
C VAL A 52 -8.21 -46.69 -4.56
N TYR A 53 -7.93 -45.66 -5.34
CA TYR A 53 -8.71 -45.29 -6.54
C TYR A 53 -8.11 -45.80 -7.84
N GLY A 54 -7.02 -46.59 -7.75
CA GLY A 54 -6.35 -47.14 -8.92
C GLY A 54 -5.37 -46.18 -9.61
N LYS A 55 -5.05 -45.03 -8.99
CA LYS A 55 -4.05 -44.12 -9.52
C LYS A 55 -2.65 -44.69 -9.31
N GLU A 56 -1.92 -44.79 -10.40
CA GLU A 56 -0.53 -45.16 -10.41
C GLU A 56 0.35 -43.89 -10.12
N TYR A 57 1.32 -44.03 -9.27
CA TYR A 57 2.34 -43.00 -9.02
C TYR A 57 3.72 -43.64 -8.96
N LYS A 58 4.72 -42.98 -9.57
CA LYS A 58 6.09 -43.45 -9.59
C LYS A 58 6.70 -43.38 -8.19
N LEU A 59 7.27 -44.48 -7.72
CA LEU A 59 8.09 -44.52 -6.52
C LEU A 59 9.46 -43.98 -6.84
N THR A 60 9.86 -42.87 -6.23
CA THR A 60 11.14 -42.19 -6.46
C THR A 60 12.13 -42.38 -5.33
N SER A 61 11.66 -42.64 -4.13
CA SER A 61 12.48 -42.87 -2.95
C SER A 61 13.00 -44.30 -2.90
N THR A 62 14.30 -44.46 -2.66
CA THR A 62 14.93 -45.79 -2.50
C THR A 62 14.26 -46.57 -1.37
N SER A 63 13.88 -45.91 -0.27
CA SER A 63 13.17 -46.52 0.86
C SER A 63 11.81 -47.12 0.45
N ASP A 64 11.03 -46.36 -0.35
CA ASP A 64 9.72 -46.84 -0.79
C ASP A 64 9.82 -47.97 -1.80
N ILE A 65 10.80 -47.94 -2.67
CA ILE A 65 11.11 -49.01 -3.63
C ILE A 65 11.47 -50.28 -2.85
N THR A 66 12.38 -50.20 -1.89
CA THR A 66 12.77 -51.36 -1.05
C THR A 66 11.59 -51.95 -0.31
N LYS A 67 10.75 -51.11 0.28
CA LYS A 67 9.52 -51.57 0.96
C LYS A 67 8.54 -52.23 0.00
N ALA A 68 8.38 -51.70 -1.19
CA ALA A 68 7.52 -52.32 -2.23
C ALA A 68 8.07 -53.68 -2.66
N GLU A 69 9.38 -53.79 -2.83
CA GLU A 69 10.03 -55.07 -3.14
C GLU A 69 9.87 -56.11 -2.06
N GLU A 70 9.98 -55.71 -0.80
CA GLU A 70 9.76 -56.60 0.35
C GLU A 70 8.29 -57.02 0.45
N ALA A 71 7.36 -56.08 0.29
CA ALA A 71 5.93 -56.37 0.28
C ALA A 71 5.56 -57.35 -0.84
N GLN A 72 6.14 -57.23 -2.02
CA GLN A 72 5.92 -58.16 -3.14
C GLN A 72 6.46 -59.56 -2.87
N LYS A 73 7.56 -59.70 -2.10
CA LYS A 73 8.09 -60.99 -1.71
C LYS A 73 7.15 -61.70 -0.75
N ILE A 74 6.48 -60.96 0.16
CA ILE A 74 5.55 -61.50 1.14
C ILE A 74 4.20 -61.82 0.53
N ALA A 75 3.68 -60.95 -0.34
CA ALA A 75 2.37 -61.08 -0.97
C ALA A 75 2.48 -60.96 -2.51
N PRO A 76 3.04 -61.95 -3.18
CA PRO A 76 3.16 -61.93 -4.65
C PRO A 76 1.80 -61.94 -5.33
N SER A 77 1.73 -61.35 -6.53
CA SER A 77 0.53 -61.40 -7.38
C SER A 77 0.44 -62.79 -8.04
N TYR A 78 -0.71 -63.40 -7.95
CA TYR A 78 -1.00 -64.67 -8.67
C TYR A 78 -1.44 -64.41 -10.11
N ASP A 79 -2.12 -63.29 -10.35
CA ASP A 79 -2.52 -62.89 -11.67
C ASP A 79 -2.75 -61.37 -11.76
N VAL A 80 -2.64 -60.83 -12.99
CA VAL A 80 -2.98 -59.48 -13.38
C VAL A 80 -3.83 -59.53 -14.63
N MET A 81 -5.06 -59.05 -14.55
CA MET A 81 -6.05 -59.20 -15.61
C MET A 81 -6.52 -57.83 -16.10
N THR A 82 -6.97 -57.74 -17.35
CA THR A 82 -7.65 -56.56 -17.90
C THR A 82 -8.99 -56.97 -18.48
N SER A 83 -10.05 -56.25 -18.15
CA SER A 83 -11.37 -56.53 -18.74
C SER A 83 -11.45 -56.16 -20.20
N ASP A 84 -12.10 -57.04 -20.98
CA ASP A 84 -12.39 -56.88 -22.40
C ASP A 84 -13.61 -55.95 -22.67
N ASN A 85 -14.03 -55.85 -23.93
CA ASN A 85 -15.19 -55.05 -24.35
C ASN A 85 -16.54 -55.54 -23.77
N ASN A 86 -16.60 -56.79 -23.32
CA ASN A 86 -17.77 -57.35 -22.64
C ASN A 86 -17.71 -57.11 -21.11
N GLY A 87 -16.58 -56.60 -20.60
CA GLY A 87 -16.32 -56.42 -19.19
C GLY A 87 -15.81 -57.69 -18.48
N ASP A 88 -15.42 -58.68 -19.25
CA ASP A 88 -14.91 -59.94 -18.72
C ASP A 88 -13.39 -59.89 -18.57
N ALA A 89 -12.91 -60.26 -17.38
CA ALA A 89 -11.49 -60.46 -17.08
C ALA A 89 -11.30 -61.91 -16.57
N VAL A 90 -10.50 -62.69 -17.26
CA VAL A 90 -10.31 -64.10 -16.96
C VAL A 90 -8.91 -64.32 -16.38
N SER A 91 -8.81 -64.91 -15.23
CA SER A 91 -7.54 -65.29 -14.62
C SER A 91 -6.93 -66.53 -15.24
N THR A 92 -5.64 -66.71 -15.05
CA THR A 92 -4.99 -68.00 -15.20
C THR A 92 -5.54 -68.99 -14.14
N TYR A 93 -5.19 -70.29 -14.31
CA TYR A 93 -5.59 -71.28 -13.30
C TYR A 93 -5.01 -70.98 -11.92
N LEU A 94 -5.88 -70.85 -10.94
CA LEU A 94 -5.50 -70.61 -9.56
C LEU A 94 -5.52 -71.90 -8.74
N PRO A 95 -4.50 -72.21 -7.92
CA PRO A 95 -4.54 -73.28 -6.94
C PRO A 95 -5.71 -73.16 -5.98
N TYR A 96 -6.09 -74.25 -5.34
CA TYR A 96 -7.05 -74.16 -4.23
C TYR A 96 -6.53 -73.22 -3.13
N GLY A 97 -7.38 -72.30 -2.72
CA GLY A 97 -6.99 -71.28 -1.71
C GLY A 97 -8.02 -70.19 -1.57
N LYS A 98 -7.73 -69.29 -0.61
CA LYS A 98 -8.52 -68.07 -0.43
C LYS A 98 -7.73 -66.88 -0.94
N TYR A 99 -8.35 -66.03 -1.75
CA TYR A 99 -7.71 -64.96 -2.47
C TYR A 99 -8.35 -63.61 -2.21
N VAL A 100 -7.59 -62.53 -2.47
CA VAL A 100 -8.07 -61.16 -2.54
C VAL A 100 -7.93 -60.70 -3.98
N LEU A 101 -9.03 -60.26 -4.58
CA LEU A 101 -9.12 -59.62 -5.88
C LEU A 101 -9.28 -58.12 -5.68
N LYS A 102 -8.38 -57.33 -6.24
CA LYS A 102 -8.44 -55.88 -6.24
C LYS A 102 -8.52 -55.35 -7.64
N GLU A 103 -9.40 -54.37 -7.84
CA GLU A 103 -9.38 -53.51 -9.00
C GLU A 103 -8.27 -52.48 -8.87
N THR A 104 -7.27 -52.52 -9.74
CA THR A 104 -6.08 -51.63 -9.70
C THR A 104 -6.15 -50.47 -10.68
N VAL A 105 -6.98 -50.62 -11.73
CA VAL A 105 -7.29 -49.55 -12.67
C VAL A 105 -8.78 -49.51 -12.90
N VAL A 106 -9.39 -48.40 -12.61
CA VAL A 106 -10.82 -48.17 -12.74
C VAL A 106 -11.16 -47.80 -14.19
N PRO A 107 -12.23 -48.33 -14.78
CA PRO A 107 -12.73 -47.85 -16.06
C PRO A 107 -13.06 -46.36 -15.99
N LYS A 108 -12.83 -45.69 -17.11
CA LYS A 108 -13.11 -44.25 -17.20
C LYS A 108 -14.57 -43.97 -16.82
N ASN A 109 -14.82 -42.97 -15.97
CA ASN A 109 -16.13 -42.52 -15.46
C ASN A 109 -16.74 -43.34 -14.31
N PHE A 110 -15.99 -44.25 -13.73
CA PHE A 110 -16.50 -45.08 -12.65
C PHE A 110 -15.63 -44.96 -11.38
N THR A 111 -16.22 -45.26 -10.26
CA THR A 111 -15.49 -45.42 -8.97
C THR A 111 -14.91 -46.82 -8.88
N CYS A 112 -13.86 -46.95 -8.10
CA CYS A 112 -13.24 -48.24 -7.82
C CYS A 112 -14.24 -49.20 -7.14
N GLY A 113 -14.27 -50.44 -7.60
CA GLY A 113 -14.97 -51.47 -6.90
C GLY A 113 -14.29 -51.90 -5.59
N ASN A 114 -15.05 -52.44 -4.64
CA ASN A 114 -14.49 -52.96 -3.42
C ASN A 114 -13.64 -54.20 -3.66
N ASP A 115 -12.60 -54.41 -2.84
CA ASP A 115 -11.83 -55.62 -2.83
C ASP A 115 -12.75 -56.81 -2.53
N VAL A 116 -12.56 -57.90 -3.25
CA VAL A 116 -13.38 -59.10 -3.10
C VAL A 116 -12.51 -60.26 -2.57
N ILE A 117 -12.91 -60.82 -1.47
CA ILE A 117 -12.31 -62.04 -0.95
C ILE A 117 -13.12 -63.23 -1.47
N PHE A 118 -12.44 -64.15 -2.15
CA PHE A 118 -13.07 -65.35 -2.70
C PHE A 118 -12.23 -66.59 -2.42
N SER A 119 -12.84 -67.77 -2.58
CA SER A 119 -12.17 -69.06 -2.39
C SER A 119 -12.30 -69.90 -3.64
N ILE A 120 -11.23 -70.57 -4.00
CA ILE A 120 -11.22 -71.73 -4.87
C ILE A 120 -11.06 -72.92 -3.96
N ASP A 121 -12.10 -73.77 -3.86
CA ASP A 121 -12.15 -74.88 -2.90
C ASP A 121 -12.58 -76.20 -3.56
N LYS A 122 -12.47 -77.31 -2.78
CA LYS A 122 -12.69 -78.68 -3.27
C LYS A 122 -14.14 -79.04 -3.47
N ASP A 123 -15.08 -78.22 -3.11
CA ASP A 123 -16.49 -78.60 -3.03
C ASP A 123 -17.24 -78.53 -4.38
N GLU A 124 -16.59 -78.01 -5.41
CA GLU A 124 -17.11 -78.09 -6.78
C GLU A 124 -16.77 -79.47 -7.41
N LYS A 125 -17.12 -80.53 -6.72
CA LYS A 125 -16.66 -81.90 -7.00
C LYS A 125 -17.25 -82.59 -8.21
N GLU A 126 -18.23 -82.02 -8.84
CA GLU A 126 -18.94 -82.68 -9.93
C GLU A 126 -18.51 -82.23 -11.33
N LEU A 127 -17.62 -81.22 -11.41
CA LEU A 127 -17.10 -80.76 -12.69
C LEU A 127 -15.63 -81.17 -12.84
N PRO A 128 -15.20 -81.60 -14.05
CA PRO A 128 -13.78 -81.69 -14.35
C PRO A 128 -13.07 -80.42 -14.00
N ILE A 129 -11.86 -80.52 -13.44
CA ILE A 129 -11.09 -79.36 -12.92
C ILE A 129 -10.92 -78.25 -13.96
N GLU A 130 -10.93 -78.60 -15.24
CA GLU A 130 -10.86 -77.72 -16.42
C GLU A 130 -12.09 -76.81 -16.63
N TYR A 131 -13.20 -77.10 -15.91
CA TYR A 131 -14.46 -76.33 -15.99
C TYR A 131 -14.84 -75.64 -14.68
N ALA A 132 -14.00 -75.73 -13.68
CA ALA A 132 -14.24 -75.02 -12.41
C ALA A 132 -14.01 -73.49 -12.60
N VAL A 133 -15.02 -72.77 -13.02
CA VAL A 133 -14.99 -71.33 -13.19
C VAL A 133 -15.73 -70.65 -12.04
N LYS A 134 -15.02 -69.90 -11.25
CA LYS A 134 -15.60 -69.01 -10.23
C LYS A 134 -15.95 -67.68 -10.85
N ASN A 135 -17.22 -67.37 -10.91
CA ASN A 135 -17.69 -66.07 -11.39
C ASN A 135 -17.73 -65.05 -10.26
N ILE A 136 -17.06 -63.93 -10.40
CA ILE A 136 -17.03 -62.82 -9.44
C ILE A 136 -17.48 -61.56 -10.18
N ALA A 137 -18.53 -60.92 -9.70
CA ALA A 137 -18.99 -59.65 -10.20
C ALA A 137 -18.42 -58.50 -9.35
N ILE A 138 -17.69 -57.62 -9.96
CA ILE A 138 -17.28 -56.36 -9.37
C ILE A 138 -18.14 -55.25 -9.95
N ASN A 139 -18.79 -54.51 -9.09
CA ASN A 139 -19.66 -53.41 -9.48
C ASN A 139 -18.95 -52.09 -9.25
N ASN A 140 -18.83 -51.30 -10.33
CA ASN A 140 -18.35 -49.94 -10.27
C ASN A 140 -19.56 -49.00 -10.30
N ALA A 141 -19.56 -48.01 -9.43
CA ALA A 141 -20.57 -46.96 -9.47
C ALA A 141 -20.14 -45.84 -10.44
N PRO A 142 -21.10 -45.21 -11.13
CA PRO A 142 -20.80 -44.00 -11.90
C PRO A 142 -20.09 -42.95 -11.02
N PHE A 143 -19.05 -42.31 -11.58
CA PHE A 143 -18.30 -41.33 -10.86
C PHE A 143 -18.93 -39.93 -10.98
N GLU A 144 -19.22 -39.33 -9.85
CA GLU A 144 -19.60 -37.94 -9.72
C GLU A 144 -18.81 -37.31 -8.59
N SER A 145 -18.41 -36.06 -8.74
CA SER A 145 -17.63 -35.34 -7.75
C SER A 145 -18.23 -33.98 -7.47
N PRO A 146 -18.29 -33.55 -6.19
CA PRO A 146 -18.52 -32.15 -5.90
C PRO A 146 -17.34 -31.32 -6.41
N VAL A 147 -17.60 -30.06 -6.73
CA VAL A 147 -16.59 -29.12 -7.19
C VAL A 147 -16.35 -28.10 -6.08
N LYS A 148 -15.11 -28.00 -5.62
CA LYS A 148 -14.64 -27.01 -4.67
C LYS A 148 -13.85 -25.94 -5.39
N ILE A 149 -14.25 -24.69 -5.24
CA ILE A 149 -13.54 -23.56 -5.79
C ILE A 149 -12.71 -22.94 -4.68
N ILE A 150 -11.40 -22.88 -4.91
CA ILE A 150 -10.47 -22.17 -4.04
C ILE A 150 -10.21 -20.81 -4.68
N LYS A 151 -10.61 -19.75 -4.00
CA LYS A 151 -10.29 -18.40 -4.40
C LYS A 151 -8.93 -18.01 -3.85
N LYS A 152 -8.08 -17.45 -4.72
CA LYS A 152 -6.78 -16.91 -4.30
C LYS A 152 -6.65 -15.47 -4.75
N ASP A 153 -6.00 -14.69 -3.93
CA ASP A 153 -5.49 -13.38 -4.33
C ASP A 153 -4.31 -13.59 -5.29
N ALA A 154 -4.40 -13.02 -6.48
CA ALA A 154 -3.43 -13.25 -7.56
C ALA A 154 -2.06 -12.64 -7.29
N ASP A 155 -1.98 -11.63 -6.41
CA ASP A 155 -0.74 -10.93 -6.12
C ASP A 155 -0.02 -11.54 -4.90
N SER A 156 -0.76 -11.97 -3.88
CA SER A 156 -0.19 -12.54 -2.64
C SER A 156 -0.22 -14.09 -2.59
N GLY A 157 -1.05 -14.72 -3.42
CA GLY A 157 -1.29 -16.17 -3.39
C GLY A 157 -2.12 -16.64 -2.18
N LYS A 158 -2.55 -15.71 -1.30
CA LYS A 158 -3.37 -16.02 -0.14
C LYS A 158 -4.73 -16.56 -0.54
N THR A 159 -5.25 -17.48 0.25
CA THR A 159 -6.63 -17.96 0.09
C THR A 159 -7.60 -16.87 0.55
N VAL A 160 -8.54 -16.56 -0.33
CA VAL A 160 -9.58 -15.57 -0.05
C VAL A 160 -10.70 -16.24 0.74
N THR A 161 -10.89 -15.81 1.97
CA THR A 161 -11.94 -16.32 2.87
C THR A 161 -13.26 -15.63 2.52
N LEU A 162 -13.96 -16.13 1.50
CA LEU A 162 -15.17 -15.44 1.05
C LEU A 162 -16.33 -16.37 0.77
N THR A 163 -17.47 -15.94 1.26
CA THR A 163 -18.80 -16.44 0.93
C THR A 163 -19.28 -15.79 -0.37
N SER A 164 -19.78 -16.61 -1.32
CA SER A 164 -20.56 -16.17 -2.48
C SER A 164 -19.80 -15.58 -3.68
N ALA A 165 -18.92 -16.34 -4.30
CA ALA A 165 -18.58 -16.12 -5.70
C ALA A 165 -19.65 -16.79 -6.60
N THR A 166 -19.94 -16.19 -7.73
CA THR A 166 -20.94 -16.70 -8.69
C THR A 166 -20.26 -17.07 -9.99
N PHE A 167 -20.60 -18.27 -10.51
CA PHE A 167 -19.97 -18.84 -11.68
C PHE A 167 -20.96 -19.39 -12.67
N LYS A 168 -20.57 -19.45 -13.96
CA LYS A 168 -21.16 -20.32 -14.96
C LYS A 168 -20.22 -21.48 -15.21
N ILE A 169 -20.78 -22.67 -15.40
CA ILE A 169 -20.05 -23.88 -15.74
C ILE A 169 -20.47 -24.29 -17.15
N ARG A 170 -19.51 -24.51 -18.03
CA ARG A 170 -19.73 -24.93 -19.41
C ARG A 170 -19.11 -26.30 -19.65
N ALA A 171 -19.82 -27.18 -20.34
CA ALA A 171 -19.28 -28.43 -20.82
C ALA A 171 -18.34 -28.19 -22.00
N THR A 172 -17.09 -28.62 -21.92
CA THR A 172 -16.14 -28.55 -23.05
C THR A 172 -16.02 -29.86 -23.82
N SER A 173 -16.68 -30.91 -23.32
CA SER A 173 -16.93 -32.20 -24.01
C SER A 173 -18.41 -32.56 -23.89
N ASN A 174 -18.85 -33.60 -24.62
CA ASN A 174 -20.16 -34.18 -24.40
C ASN A 174 -20.20 -34.88 -23.05
N ILE A 175 -21.17 -34.53 -22.20
CA ILE A 175 -21.35 -35.09 -20.88
C ILE A 175 -22.55 -36.04 -20.92
N TYR A 176 -22.28 -37.25 -20.46
CA TYR A 176 -23.29 -38.32 -20.47
C TYR A 176 -23.67 -38.67 -19.02
N ASN A 177 -24.91 -39.02 -18.85
CA ASN A 177 -25.35 -39.67 -17.61
C ASN A 177 -24.67 -41.05 -17.55
N SER A 178 -23.85 -41.28 -16.56
CA SER A 178 -23.06 -42.48 -16.43
C SER A 178 -23.90 -43.72 -16.15
N THR A 179 -25.12 -43.57 -15.63
CA THR A 179 -26.06 -44.66 -15.34
C THR A 179 -26.87 -45.05 -16.60
N THR A 180 -27.42 -44.05 -17.30
CA THR A 180 -28.33 -44.30 -18.42
C THR A 180 -27.66 -44.22 -19.77
N GLY A 181 -26.47 -43.66 -19.88
CA GLY A 181 -25.77 -43.36 -21.14
C GLY A 181 -26.41 -42.21 -21.93
N ALA A 182 -27.42 -41.54 -21.38
CA ALA A 182 -28.08 -40.44 -22.04
C ALA A 182 -27.18 -39.20 -22.07
N LEU A 183 -27.25 -38.42 -23.15
CA LEU A 183 -26.50 -37.15 -23.26
C LEU A 183 -27.14 -36.09 -22.35
N ASN A 184 -26.43 -35.66 -21.31
CA ASN A 184 -26.87 -34.62 -20.41
C ASN A 184 -26.66 -33.23 -21.02
N TRP A 185 -25.40 -32.94 -21.44
CA TRP A 185 -25.02 -31.69 -22.09
C TRP A 185 -24.09 -31.94 -23.26
N SER A 186 -24.30 -31.19 -24.32
CA SER A 186 -23.36 -31.20 -25.46
C SER A 186 -22.19 -30.31 -25.18
N LYS A 187 -21.07 -30.55 -25.86
CA LYS A 187 -19.95 -29.63 -25.91
C LYS A 187 -20.44 -28.21 -26.24
N GLY A 188 -20.09 -27.24 -25.39
CA GLY A 188 -20.45 -25.84 -25.53
C GLY A 188 -21.69 -25.43 -24.72
N ASP A 189 -22.48 -26.39 -24.21
CA ASP A 189 -23.66 -26.06 -23.37
C ASP A 189 -23.23 -25.49 -22.03
N ILE A 190 -23.94 -24.44 -21.54
CA ILE A 190 -23.84 -23.98 -20.17
C ILE A 190 -24.75 -24.85 -19.32
N LEU A 191 -24.23 -25.34 -18.20
CA LEU A 191 -24.98 -26.19 -17.29
C LEU A 191 -26.12 -25.39 -16.67
N THR A 192 -27.25 -26.04 -16.46
CA THR A 192 -28.45 -25.45 -15.87
C THR A 192 -29.05 -26.35 -14.80
N TYR A 193 -29.72 -25.75 -13.84
CA TYR A 193 -30.55 -26.43 -12.86
C TYR A 193 -31.92 -25.73 -12.77
N LYS A 194 -32.90 -26.41 -12.20
CA LYS A 194 -34.25 -25.91 -11.99
C LYS A 194 -34.56 -25.74 -10.51
N VAL A 195 -35.30 -24.67 -10.19
CA VAL A 195 -35.99 -24.50 -8.91
C VAL A 195 -37.46 -24.25 -9.26
N GLY A 196 -38.31 -25.23 -8.97
CA GLY A 196 -39.69 -25.22 -9.47
C GLY A 196 -39.74 -25.23 -11.01
N SER A 197 -40.40 -24.26 -11.63
CA SER A 197 -40.52 -24.11 -13.09
C SER A 197 -39.37 -23.29 -13.71
N ASN A 198 -38.54 -22.62 -12.93
CA ASN A 198 -37.53 -21.70 -13.42
C ASN A 198 -36.17 -22.42 -13.62
N LYS A 199 -35.50 -22.14 -14.74
CA LYS A 199 -34.14 -22.59 -15.03
C LYS A 199 -33.12 -21.51 -14.66
N TYR A 200 -32.02 -21.93 -14.06
CA TYR A 200 -30.89 -21.09 -13.65
C TYR A 200 -29.58 -21.69 -14.21
N ASN A 201 -28.62 -20.82 -14.49
CA ASN A 201 -27.29 -21.21 -14.98
C ASN A 201 -26.14 -20.57 -14.19
N GLU A 202 -26.45 -19.98 -13.05
CA GLU A 202 -25.50 -19.38 -12.15
C GLU A 202 -25.36 -20.21 -10.88
N PHE A 203 -24.13 -20.63 -10.60
CA PHE A 203 -23.78 -21.45 -9.46
C PHE A 203 -23.04 -20.60 -8.43
N VAL A 204 -23.35 -20.80 -7.16
CA VAL A 204 -22.71 -20.07 -6.06
C VAL A 204 -21.85 -21.02 -5.22
N THR A 205 -20.83 -20.49 -4.56
CA THR A 205 -20.07 -21.25 -3.58
C THR A 205 -20.64 -21.05 -2.18
N ASN A 206 -20.63 -22.11 -1.38
CA ASN A 206 -20.89 -22.02 0.07
C ASN A 206 -19.64 -21.57 0.84
N SER A 207 -19.74 -21.54 2.19
CA SER A 207 -18.63 -21.16 3.08
C SER A 207 -17.39 -22.06 2.93
N ASP A 208 -17.54 -23.30 2.48
CA ASP A 208 -16.44 -24.25 2.30
C ASP A 208 -15.84 -24.17 0.89
N GLY A 209 -16.34 -23.26 0.05
CA GLY A 209 -15.95 -23.11 -1.34
C GLY A 209 -16.61 -24.14 -2.28
N LEU A 210 -17.49 -24.98 -1.79
CA LEU A 210 -18.19 -25.96 -2.63
C LEU A 210 -19.26 -25.28 -3.47
N VAL A 211 -19.29 -25.65 -4.75
CA VAL A 211 -20.37 -25.26 -5.66
C VAL A 211 -21.67 -25.84 -5.15
N SER A 212 -22.64 -24.98 -4.94
CA SER A 212 -23.93 -25.33 -4.38
C SER A 212 -25.09 -24.74 -5.21
N ILE A 213 -26.24 -25.35 -5.06
CA ILE A 213 -27.51 -24.90 -5.62
C ILE A 213 -28.57 -24.98 -4.53
N PRO A 214 -29.67 -24.22 -4.64
CA PRO A 214 -30.74 -24.23 -3.64
C PRO A 214 -31.29 -25.64 -3.40
N THR A 215 -31.62 -25.95 -2.14
CA THR A 215 -32.27 -27.23 -1.77
C THR A 215 -33.56 -27.44 -2.57
N GLY A 216 -33.78 -28.64 -3.07
CA GLY A 216 -34.94 -28.99 -3.90
C GLY A 216 -34.79 -28.65 -5.39
N SER A 217 -33.59 -28.20 -5.78
CA SER A 217 -33.28 -28.01 -7.19
C SER A 217 -33.22 -29.35 -7.95
N GLN A 218 -33.48 -29.29 -9.25
CA GLN A 218 -33.41 -30.43 -10.15
C GLN A 218 -32.44 -30.17 -11.30
N TYR A 219 -31.81 -31.18 -11.85
CA TYR A 219 -31.04 -31.03 -13.08
C TYR A 219 -31.97 -30.61 -14.23
N ALA A 220 -31.47 -29.69 -15.03
CA ALA A 220 -32.12 -29.27 -16.27
C ALA A 220 -31.26 -29.64 -17.45
N THR A 221 -31.09 -30.93 -17.67
CA THR A 221 -30.36 -31.49 -18.83
C THR A 221 -31.20 -31.43 -20.09
N LYS A 222 -30.59 -31.71 -21.26
CA LYS A 222 -31.32 -31.77 -22.53
C LYS A 222 -32.39 -32.87 -22.58
N ASN A 223 -32.16 -33.99 -21.91
CA ASN A 223 -32.98 -35.20 -22.04
C ASN A 223 -33.72 -35.59 -20.77
N ASP A 224 -33.41 -34.99 -19.64
CA ASP A 224 -34.06 -35.26 -18.36
C ASP A 224 -34.09 -34.02 -17.46
N ASP A 225 -35.28 -33.50 -17.30
CA ASP A 225 -35.59 -32.36 -16.42
C ASP A 225 -36.11 -32.83 -15.05
N SER A 226 -36.16 -34.10 -14.76
CA SER A 226 -36.81 -34.70 -13.58
C SER A 226 -35.82 -35.23 -12.53
N GLY A 227 -34.52 -35.27 -12.84
CA GLY A 227 -33.50 -35.75 -11.90
C GLY A 227 -33.39 -34.90 -10.66
N SER A 228 -33.43 -35.54 -9.49
CA SER A 228 -33.13 -34.85 -8.21
C SER A 228 -31.63 -34.61 -8.09
N VAL A 229 -31.27 -33.41 -7.64
CA VAL A 229 -29.89 -33.03 -7.38
C VAL A 229 -29.55 -33.30 -5.92
N THR A 230 -28.43 -33.98 -5.70
CA THR A 230 -27.89 -34.17 -4.35
C THR A 230 -27.18 -32.93 -3.86
N THR A 231 -27.18 -32.68 -2.56
CA THR A 231 -26.40 -31.63 -1.91
C THR A 231 -25.21 -32.26 -1.18
N PRO A 232 -23.95 -31.86 -1.44
CA PRO A 232 -23.51 -30.84 -2.39
C PRO A 232 -23.77 -31.24 -3.85
N PHE A 233 -23.82 -30.22 -4.74
CA PHE A 233 -23.98 -30.43 -6.17
C PHE A 233 -22.78 -31.20 -6.74
N LYS A 234 -23.03 -32.32 -7.40
CA LYS A 234 -21.99 -33.17 -8.00
C LYS A 234 -22.05 -33.09 -9.52
N LEU A 235 -20.90 -33.02 -10.14
CA LEU A 235 -20.75 -33.12 -11.60
C LEU A 235 -20.34 -34.52 -11.98
N SER A 236 -20.94 -35.04 -13.05
CA SER A 236 -20.54 -36.30 -13.67
C SER A 236 -19.15 -36.16 -14.31
N TYR A 237 -18.49 -37.30 -14.54
CA TYR A 237 -17.22 -37.33 -15.27
C TYR A 237 -17.33 -36.53 -16.56
N GLY A 238 -16.32 -35.68 -16.82
CA GLY A 238 -16.23 -34.94 -18.07
C GLY A 238 -15.29 -33.75 -17.99
N GLU A 239 -15.16 -33.06 -19.09
CA GLU A 239 -14.36 -31.87 -19.24
C GLU A 239 -15.27 -30.64 -19.20
N TYR A 240 -14.88 -29.67 -18.41
CA TYR A 240 -15.64 -28.45 -18.15
C TYR A 240 -14.73 -27.24 -18.15
N GLU A 241 -15.33 -26.09 -18.24
CA GLU A 241 -14.70 -24.81 -17.90
C GLU A 241 -15.62 -24.01 -16.97
N ILE A 242 -15.01 -23.21 -16.11
CA ILE A 242 -15.71 -22.31 -15.20
C ILE A 242 -15.41 -20.86 -15.58
N GLU A 243 -16.44 -20.02 -15.59
CA GLU A 243 -16.39 -18.60 -15.85
C GLU A 243 -16.95 -17.86 -14.62
N GLU A 244 -16.18 -16.93 -14.06
CA GLU A 244 -16.66 -16.10 -12.95
C GLU A 244 -17.63 -15.04 -13.48
N ILE A 245 -18.79 -14.92 -12.85
CA ILE A 245 -19.82 -13.94 -13.21
C ILE A 245 -19.87 -12.78 -12.23
N ARG A 246 -19.52 -13.04 -10.98
CA ARG A 246 -19.41 -12.06 -9.91
C ARG A 246 -18.24 -12.43 -9.01
N SER A 247 -17.33 -11.48 -8.85
CA SER A 247 -16.22 -11.61 -7.93
C SER A 247 -16.67 -11.40 -6.47
N PRO A 248 -15.89 -11.84 -5.50
CA PRO A 248 -16.05 -11.44 -4.12
C PRO A 248 -15.90 -9.92 -3.93
N GLU A 249 -16.52 -9.36 -2.89
CA GLU A 249 -16.42 -7.94 -2.57
C GLU A 249 -14.95 -7.53 -2.32
N GLY A 250 -14.53 -6.46 -2.97
CA GLY A 250 -13.16 -5.95 -2.89
C GLY A 250 -12.19 -6.59 -3.88
N PHE A 251 -12.66 -7.45 -4.78
CA PHE A 251 -11.86 -8.07 -5.83
C PHE A 251 -12.38 -7.75 -7.22
N LEU A 252 -11.46 -7.77 -8.19
CA LEU A 252 -11.78 -7.66 -9.60
C LEU A 252 -12.25 -9.00 -10.13
N ILE A 253 -13.21 -8.98 -11.05
CA ILE A 253 -13.68 -10.19 -11.72
C ILE A 253 -12.56 -10.82 -12.56
N SER A 254 -12.44 -12.14 -12.51
CA SER A 254 -11.54 -12.87 -13.40
C SER A 254 -12.18 -13.00 -14.79
N ASN A 255 -11.57 -12.40 -15.80
CA ASN A 255 -12.03 -12.53 -17.20
C ASN A 255 -11.55 -13.82 -17.87
N LYS A 256 -10.99 -14.76 -17.11
CA LYS A 256 -10.45 -16.03 -17.63
C LYS A 256 -11.43 -17.15 -17.37
N THR A 257 -11.70 -17.96 -18.39
CA THR A 257 -12.30 -19.27 -18.20
C THR A 257 -11.23 -20.25 -17.75
N ILE A 258 -11.54 -21.08 -16.75
CA ILE A 258 -10.60 -22.04 -16.19
C ILE A 258 -11.09 -23.44 -16.51
N PRO A 259 -10.35 -24.21 -17.35
CA PRO A 259 -10.70 -25.58 -17.67
C PRO A 259 -10.42 -26.51 -16.49
N PHE A 260 -11.28 -27.49 -16.28
CA PHE A 260 -11.10 -28.54 -15.30
C PHE A 260 -11.73 -29.86 -15.78
N ILE A 261 -11.33 -30.94 -15.14
CA ILE A 261 -11.83 -32.27 -15.47
C ILE A 261 -12.35 -32.94 -14.21
N VAL A 262 -13.57 -33.43 -14.26
CA VAL A 262 -14.14 -34.30 -13.23
C VAL A 262 -13.78 -35.74 -13.57
N THR A 263 -13.00 -36.37 -12.71
CA THR A 263 -12.52 -37.75 -12.95
C THR A 263 -12.21 -38.45 -11.62
N SER A 264 -12.36 -39.78 -11.62
CA SER A 264 -12.04 -40.62 -10.45
C SER A 264 -10.53 -40.75 -10.18
N ALA A 265 -9.71 -40.58 -11.20
CA ALA A 265 -8.25 -40.76 -11.12
C ALA A 265 -7.54 -39.43 -10.91
N ARG A 266 -7.39 -38.96 -9.67
CA ARG A 266 -6.80 -37.68 -9.47
C ARG A 266 -6.13 -37.34 -8.17
N ASP A 267 -5.28 -36.28 -8.25
CA ASP A 267 -4.72 -35.50 -7.13
C ASP A 267 -5.77 -34.55 -6.54
N ASN A 268 -6.98 -35.03 -6.33
CA ASN A 268 -8.07 -34.23 -5.77
C ASN A 268 -8.07 -34.31 -4.25
N GLU A 269 -8.60 -33.27 -3.60
CA GLU A 269 -8.91 -33.34 -2.18
C GLU A 269 -9.90 -34.49 -1.92
N LYS A 270 -9.91 -34.95 -0.68
CA LYS A 270 -10.91 -35.89 -0.17
C LYS A 270 -11.65 -35.24 0.97
N ASP A 271 -12.94 -35.52 1.08
CA ASP A 271 -13.72 -35.15 2.25
C ASP A 271 -13.39 -36.07 3.46
N ALA A 272 -14.10 -35.85 4.56
CA ALA A 272 -13.93 -36.65 5.78
C ALA A 272 -14.27 -38.12 5.58
N ASP A 273 -15.11 -38.44 4.59
CA ASP A 273 -15.53 -39.80 4.28
C ASP A 273 -14.59 -40.49 3.26
N GLY A 274 -13.65 -39.72 2.71
CA GLY A 274 -12.67 -40.18 1.72
C GLY A 274 -13.14 -40.05 0.28
N ASP A 275 -14.27 -39.39 0.05
CA ASP A 275 -14.81 -39.12 -1.29
C ASP A 275 -13.98 -38.04 -1.99
N VAL A 276 -13.81 -38.22 -3.31
CA VAL A 276 -13.01 -37.31 -4.14
C VAL A 276 -13.74 -35.99 -4.36
N ILE A 277 -13.06 -34.89 -4.14
CA ILE A 277 -13.50 -33.54 -4.44
C ILE A 277 -12.68 -32.98 -5.59
N THR A 278 -13.33 -32.53 -6.65
CA THR A 278 -12.66 -31.81 -7.76
C THR A 278 -12.37 -30.39 -7.34
N VAL A 279 -11.09 -30.00 -7.29
CA VAL A 279 -10.67 -28.65 -6.88
C VAL A 279 -10.34 -27.80 -8.09
N VAL A 280 -10.91 -26.59 -8.12
CA VAL A 280 -10.63 -25.57 -9.13
C VAL A 280 -10.14 -24.30 -8.43
N THR A 281 -8.95 -23.82 -8.81
CA THR A 281 -8.42 -22.56 -8.27
C THR A 281 -8.76 -21.41 -9.22
N VAL A 282 -9.34 -20.36 -8.65
CA VAL A 282 -9.67 -19.12 -9.35
C VAL A 282 -8.94 -17.96 -8.68
N GLU A 283 -8.19 -17.21 -9.47
CA GLU A 283 -7.39 -16.09 -8.99
C GLU A 283 -8.07 -14.76 -9.34
N ASN A 284 -8.19 -13.87 -8.34
CA ASN A 284 -8.70 -12.51 -8.51
C ASN A 284 -7.68 -11.51 -7.96
N LYS A 285 -7.64 -10.33 -8.55
CA LYS A 285 -6.81 -9.22 -8.05
C LYS A 285 -7.63 -8.27 -7.21
N GLN A 286 -7.00 -7.67 -6.22
CA GLN A 286 -7.57 -6.53 -5.53
C GLN A 286 -7.29 -5.26 -6.33
N PRO A 287 -8.28 -4.33 -6.47
CA PRO A 287 -8.02 -3.04 -7.08
C PRO A 287 -6.99 -2.26 -6.25
N LYS A 288 -6.28 -1.36 -6.91
CA LYS A 288 -5.27 -0.51 -6.28
C LYS A 288 -5.65 0.96 -6.43
N ALA A 289 -4.98 1.81 -5.65
CA ALA A 289 -5.19 3.24 -5.70
C ALA A 289 -3.88 3.97 -5.97
N ASN A 290 -3.99 5.18 -6.55
CA ASN A 290 -2.87 6.09 -6.74
C ASN A 290 -3.29 7.47 -6.24
N ILE A 291 -2.34 8.19 -5.64
CA ILE A 291 -2.50 9.59 -5.27
C ILE A 291 -1.45 10.38 -6.02
N VAL A 292 -1.88 11.38 -6.78
CA VAL A 292 -1.01 12.31 -7.48
C VAL A 292 -1.05 13.64 -6.74
N ILE A 293 0.11 14.19 -6.42
CA ILE A 293 0.25 15.52 -5.86
C ILE A 293 0.86 16.40 -6.94
N ASN A 294 0.19 17.47 -7.29
CA ASN A 294 0.76 18.56 -8.07
C ASN A 294 1.18 19.66 -7.11
N LYS A 295 2.47 19.97 -7.10
CA LYS A 295 3.02 20.98 -6.22
C LYS A 295 3.33 22.26 -6.99
N SER A 296 2.94 23.39 -6.42
CA SER A 296 3.32 24.70 -6.94
C SER A 296 3.76 25.65 -5.83
N PHE A 297 4.45 26.73 -6.23
CA PHE A 297 4.88 27.77 -5.33
C PHE A 297 4.33 29.09 -5.82
N GLU A 298 3.70 29.83 -4.92
CA GLU A 298 3.26 31.18 -5.18
C GLU A 298 4.32 32.16 -4.68
N LEU A 299 5.09 32.72 -5.62
CA LEU A 299 6.10 33.73 -5.33
C LEU A 299 5.42 35.06 -5.01
N ARG A 300 6.04 35.86 -4.14
CA ARG A 300 5.57 37.20 -3.82
C ARG A 300 5.83 38.14 -4.98
N LYS A 301 5.05 39.23 -5.03
CA LYS A 301 5.20 40.30 -6.02
C LYS A 301 5.71 41.56 -5.32
N ASP A 302 6.35 42.39 -6.12
CA ASP A 302 6.82 43.71 -5.69
C ASP A 302 7.78 43.62 -4.49
N MET A 303 8.71 42.66 -4.53
CA MET A 303 9.76 42.47 -3.56
C MET A 303 11.01 43.26 -3.92
N ASP A 304 11.64 43.86 -2.94
CA ASP A 304 12.93 44.54 -3.11
C ASP A 304 14.07 43.55 -3.27
N LYS A 305 13.94 42.41 -2.58
CA LYS A 305 14.89 41.29 -2.62
C LYS A 305 14.16 39.97 -2.60
N SER A 306 14.55 39.04 -3.48
CA SER A 306 14.16 37.62 -3.40
C SER A 306 15.39 36.75 -3.15
N LEU A 307 15.25 35.81 -2.21
CA LEU A 307 16.25 34.80 -1.90
C LEU A 307 15.85 33.43 -2.45
N ILE A 308 14.71 33.35 -3.16
CA ILE A 308 14.26 32.11 -3.80
C ILE A 308 15.15 31.84 -5.00
N GLU A 309 15.77 30.66 -5.02
CA GLU A 309 16.54 30.22 -6.16
C GLU A 309 15.63 29.77 -7.28
N LEU A 310 15.89 30.27 -8.49
CA LEU A 310 15.16 29.90 -9.69
C LEU A 310 16.09 29.21 -10.70
N ASN A 311 15.53 28.26 -11.44
CA ASN A 311 16.17 27.64 -12.58
C ASN A 311 16.24 28.61 -13.77
N GLU A 312 16.97 28.27 -14.83
CA GLU A 312 17.10 29.07 -16.03
C GLU A 312 15.75 29.37 -16.75
N ASP A 313 14.77 28.46 -16.57
CA ASP A 313 13.42 28.61 -17.12
C ASP A 313 12.46 29.44 -16.23
N GLY A 314 12.94 29.92 -15.09
CA GLY A 314 12.17 30.67 -14.10
C GLY A 314 11.33 29.82 -13.15
N SER A 315 11.42 28.50 -13.22
CA SER A 315 10.83 27.62 -12.21
C SER A 315 11.63 27.64 -10.91
N VAL A 316 10.98 27.30 -9.80
CA VAL A 316 11.62 27.22 -8.48
C VAL A 316 12.63 26.08 -8.46
N ALA A 317 13.85 26.37 -8.00
CA ALA A 317 14.92 25.39 -7.87
C ALA A 317 14.79 24.56 -6.57
N ASN A 318 15.59 23.49 -6.47
CA ASN A 318 15.70 22.65 -5.27
C ASN A 318 14.37 21.99 -4.82
N VAL A 319 13.45 21.77 -5.74
CA VAL A 319 12.14 21.15 -5.45
C VAL A 319 12.26 19.72 -4.94
N ASP A 320 13.36 19.05 -5.22
CA ASP A 320 13.72 17.72 -4.68
C ASP A 320 13.87 17.70 -3.14
N LYS A 321 14.00 18.87 -2.49
CA LYS A 321 13.98 18.98 -1.02
C LYS A 321 12.58 18.93 -0.43
N VAL A 322 11.55 19.10 -1.26
CA VAL A 322 10.16 18.99 -0.83
C VAL A 322 9.77 17.53 -0.70
N SER A 323 9.22 17.15 0.42
CA SER A 323 8.78 15.78 0.64
C SER A 323 7.41 15.72 1.31
N PHE A 324 6.72 14.62 1.05
CA PHE A 324 5.43 14.31 1.62
C PHE A 324 5.43 12.94 2.28
N ASP A 325 4.77 12.84 3.40
CA ASP A 325 4.43 11.59 4.07
C ASP A 325 3.00 11.18 3.66
N LEU A 326 2.85 9.93 3.24
CA LEU A 326 1.56 9.28 3.11
C LEU A 326 1.30 8.46 4.37
N ILE A 327 0.21 8.74 5.06
CA ILE A 327 -0.12 8.16 6.36
C ILE A 327 -1.45 7.42 6.25
N ALA A 328 -1.55 6.24 6.85
CA ALA A 328 -2.80 5.50 6.93
C ALA A 328 -3.79 6.21 7.88
N ALA A 329 -4.92 6.70 7.37
CA ALA A 329 -5.95 7.39 8.16
C ALA A 329 -6.85 6.42 8.94
N GLU A 330 -6.83 5.14 8.55
CA GLU A 330 -7.53 4.02 9.19
C GLU A 330 -6.64 2.76 9.09
N ASN A 331 -7.07 1.66 9.68
CA ASN A 331 -6.40 0.37 9.44
C ASN A 331 -6.64 -0.05 7.98
N ILE A 332 -5.57 -0.18 7.22
CA ILE A 332 -5.62 -0.66 5.84
C ILE A 332 -5.57 -2.19 5.86
N ILE A 333 -6.54 -2.82 5.24
CA ILE A 333 -6.79 -4.26 5.36
C ILE A 333 -6.58 -4.96 4.02
N ASP A 334 -5.86 -6.07 4.03
CA ASP A 334 -5.84 -7.03 2.93
C ASP A 334 -7.21 -7.75 2.89
N LYS A 335 -7.96 -7.57 1.82
CA LYS A 335 -9.29 -8.18 1.67
C LYS A 335 -9.24 -9.71 1.51
N ALA A 336 -8.07 -10.29 1.24
CA ALA A 336 -7.95 -11.74 1.08
C ALA A 336 -8.18 -12.48 2.39
N ASP A 337 -7.58 -12.01 3.49
CA ASP A 337 -7.59 -12.68 4.79
C ASP A 337 -8.00 -11.78 5.97
N GLY A 338 -8.30 -10.51 5.71
CA GLY A 338 -8.65 -9.54 6.74
C GLY A 338 -7.47 -9.05 7.57
N SER A 339 -6.23 -9.40 7.20
CA SER A 339 -5.04 -8.96 7.92
C SER A 339 -4.80 -7.46 7.74
N VAL A 340 -4.29 -6.81 8.77
CA VAL A 340 -3.93 -5.39 8.73
C VAL A 340 -2.60 -5.25 8.00
N VAL A 341 -2.60 -4.47 6.91
CA VAL A 341 -1.39 -4.11 6.13
C VAL A 341 -0.68 -2.92 6.77
N TYR A 342 -1.45 -1.88 7.14
CA TYR A 342 -0.98 -0.70 7.87
C TYR A 342 -1.97 -0.37 8.96
N ASN A 343 -1.47 -0.05 10.17
CA ASN A 343 -2.32 0.46 11.23
C ASN A 343 -2.62 1.94 11.01
N LYS A 344 -3.73 2.39 11.55
CA LYS A 344 -4.03 3.83 11.59
C LYS A 344 -2.88 4.60 12.21
N GLY A 345 -2.39 5.62 11.51
CA GLY A 345 -1.28 6.47 11.90
C GLY A 345 0.09 6.03 11.39
N ASP A 346 0.21 4.85 10.80
CA ASP A 346 1.47 4.41 10.21
C ASP A 346 1.82 5.26 8.98
N VAL A 347 3.09 5.63 8.86
CA VAL A 347 3.62 6.21 7.62
C VAL A 347 3.79 5.09 6.60
N VAL A 348 2.97 5.12 5.56
CA VAL A 348 2.99 4.13 4.48
C VAL A 348 4.25 4.30 3.63
N VAL A 349 4.54 5.53 3.26
CA VAL A 349 5.73 5.89 2.46
C VAL A 349 5.98 7.40 2.55
N SER A 350 7.25 7.79 2.48
CA SER A 350 7.68 9.17 2.26
C SER A 350 8.31 9.30 0.89
N LYS A 351 7.95 10.33 0.13
CA LYS A 351 8.53 10.62 -1.18
C LYS A 351 8.91 12.08 -1.31
N ASN A 352 9.97 12.33 -2.05
CA ASN A 352 10.37 13.67 -2.48
C ASN A 352 9.69 14.03 -3.79
N LEU A 353 9.56 15.33 -4.04
CA LEU A 353 9.02 15.87 -5.28
C LEU A 353 9.95 15.54 -6.45
N ASP A 354 9.34 15.17 -7.58
CA ASP A 354 10.05 14.99 -8.85
C ASP A 354 10.34 16.33 -9.53
N VAL A 355 11.19 16.34 -10.51
CA VAL A 355 11.62 17.56 -11.23
C VAL A 355 10.47 18.29 -11.97
N ASP A 356 9.37 17.60 -12.23
CA ASP A 356 8.15 18.15 -12.82
C ASP A 356 7.15 18.67 -11.78
N ASN A 357 7.59 18.81 -10.54
CA ASN A 357 6.79 19.22 -9.39
C ASN A 357 5.61 18.30 -9.07
N THR A 358 5.76 17.02 -9.34
CA THR A 358 4.75 16.00 -8.99
C THR A 358 5.26 14.96 -8.02
N ILE A 359 4.36 14.30 -7.33
CA ILE A 359 4.59 13.06 -6.59
C ILE A 359 3.45 12.11 -6.93
N THR A 360 3.78 10.86 -7.28
CA THR A 360 2.77 9.82 -7.40
C THR A 360 3.03 8.72 -6.37
N PHE A 361 2.07 8.49 -5.48
CA PHE A 361 2.00 7.31 -4.63
C PHE A 361 1.19 6.25 -5.37
N GLU A 362 1.84 5.17 -5.80
CA GLU A 362 1.27 4.13 -6.66
C GLU A 362 0.99 2.84 -5.91
N ASN A 363 0.10 2.01 -6.47
CA ASN A 363 -0.19 0.65 -6.00
C ASN A 363 -0.65 0.59 -4.54
N LEU A 364 -1.33 1.62 -4.07
CA LEU A 364 -1.87 1.68 -2.72
C LEU A 364 -3.05 0.70 -2.58
N TRP A 365 -3.21 0.15 -1.40
CA TRP A 365 -4.41 -0.59 -1.03
C TRP A 365 -5.63 0.33 -0.97
N ILE A 366 -6.81 -0.20 -1.24
CA ILE A 366 -8.04 0.56 -1.09
C ILE A 366 -8.26 0.88 0.40
N GLY A 367 -8.54 2.15 0.71
CA GLY A 367 -8.71 2.64 2.06
C GLY A 367 -8.53 4.15 2.16
N LYS A 368 -8.37 4.67 3.36
CA LYS A 368 -8.28 6.10 3.63
C LYS A 368 -6.86 6.49 4.06
N TYR A 369 -6.37 7.58 3.46
CA TYR A 369 -5.02 8.09 3.66
C TYR A 369 -5.02 9.57 4.00
N ILE A 370 -3.95 10.01 4.65
CA ILE A 370 -3.61 11.42 4.85
C ILE A 370 -2.32 11.70 4.11
N VAL A 371 -2.32 12.75 3.29
CA VAL A 371 -1.13 13.33 2.68
C VAL A 371 -0.72 14.54 3.52
N LYS A 372 0.54 14.61 3.93
CA LYS A 372 1.10 15.68 4.76
C LYS A 372 2.45 16.10 4.23
N GLU A 373 2.64 17.39 4.03
CA GLU A 373 3.96 17.92 3.69
C GLU A 373 4.90 17.78 4.89
N LYS A 374 6.06 17.22 4.66
CA LYS A 374 7.09 16.97 5.68
C LYS A 374 8.18 18.01 5.65
N THR A 375 8.65 18.32 4.45
CA THR A 375 9.69 19.34 4.22
C THR A 375 9.31 20.17 3.00
N THR A 376 9.77 21.42 3.00
CA THR A 376 9.65 22.33 1.85
C THR A 376 11.02 22.94 1.53
N ILE A 377 11.12 23.73 0.48
CA ILE A 377 12.34 24.47 0.14
C ILE A 377 12.62 25.56 1.17
N ASP A 378 13.88 25.96 1.30
CA ASP A 378 14.24 27.12 2.11
C ASP A 378 13.52 28.37 1.55
N GLY A 379 12.95 29.19 2.43
CA GLY A 379 12.22 30.39 2.05
C GLY A 379 10.75 30.18 1.67
N ALA A 380 10.24 28.94 1.66
CA ALA A 380 8.82 28.69 1.54
C ALA A 380 8.19 28.36 2.90
N VAL A 381 6.91 28.68 3.00
CA VAL A 381 6.07 28.37 4.17
C VAL A 381 5.64 26.90 4.07
N LEU A 382 6.03 26.09 5.06
CA LEU A 382 5.61 24.69 5.14
C LEU A 382 4.09 24.60 5.28
N ASP A 383 3.44 23.82 4.44
CA ASP A 383 2.02 23.55 4.56
C ASP A 383 1.76 22.50 5.66
N ILE A 384 1.16 22.95 6.75
CA ILE A 384 0.83 22.11 7.91
C ILE A 384 -0.52 21.41 7.79
N ASN A 385 -1.27 21.63 6.69
CA ASN A 385 -2.56 21.00 6.47
C ASN A 385 -2.39 19.49 6.21
N GLU A 386 -3.42 18.76 6.59
CA GLU A 386 -3.54 17.32 6.32
C GLU A 386 -4.64 17.10 5.30
N TYR A 387 -4.29 16.48 4.18
CA TYR A 387 -5.20 16.22 3.08
C TYR A 387 -5.67 14.77 3.14
N THR A 388 -6.94 14.56 3.43
CA THR A 388 -7.53 13.22 3.50
C THR A 388 -8.02 12.77 2.13
N VAL A 389 -7.60 11.57 1.71
CA VAL A 389 -8.03 10.90 0.48
C VAL A 389 -8.65 9.56 0.84
N SER A 390 -9.79 9.25 0.25
CA SER A 390 -10.52 8.00 0.50
C SER A 390 -10.80 7.26 -0.80
N PHE A 391 -10.46 5.99 -0.83
CA PHE A 391 -10.77 5.09 -1.93
C PHE A 391 -11.72 4.00 -1.49
N GLU A 392 -12.74 3.77 -2.29
CA GLU A 392 -13.70 2.71 -2.12
C GLU A 392 -13.85 1.92 -3.41
N THR A 393 -14.00 0.60 -3.31
CA THR A 393 -14.29 -0.24 -4.48
C THR A 393 -15.71 0.04 -4.96
N LYS A 394 -15.85 0.55 -6.19
CA LYS A 394 -17.14 0.91 -6.78
C LYS A 394 -17.75 -0.21 -7.60
N ASP A 395 -16.93 -1.05 -8.17
CA ASP A 395 -17.30 -2.18 -9.03
C ASP A 395 -16.20 -3.25 -9.04
N ASP A 396 -16.44 -4.36 -9.72
CA ASP A 396 -15.49 -5.47 -9.87
C ASP A 396 -14.65 -5.43 -11.16
N LYS A 397 -14.59 -4.26 -11.83
CA LYS A 397 -13.90 -4.08 -13.13
C LYS A 397 -12.83 -3.00 -13.10
N THR A 398 -13.00 -1.99 -12.23
CA THR A 398 -12.05 -0.88 -12.13
C THR A 398 -10.81 -1.30 -11.37
N ALA A 399 -9.72 -1.53 -12.10
CA ALA A 399 -8.48 -2.05 -11.53
C ALA A 399 -7.68 -1.01 -10.74
N SER A 400 -7.84 0.28 -11.05
CA SER A 400 -7.10 1.35 -10.39
C SER A 400 -7.95 2.60 -10.25
N TYR A 401 -7.86 3.22 -9.08
CA TYR A 401 -8.48 4.49 -8.74
C TYR A 401 -7.37 5.53 -8.57
N THR A 402 -7.56 6.73 -9.09
CA THR A 402 -6.58 7.81 -8.96
C THR A 402 -7.27 9.08 -8.48
N GLU A 403 -6.69 9.70 -7.45
CA GLU A 403 -7.07 11.01 -6.95
C GLU A 403 -5.89 11.96 -7.08
N THR A 404 -6.18 13.22 -7.41
CA THR A 404 -5.18 14.25 -7.58
C THR A 404 -5.41 15.38 -6.57
N ILE A 405 -4.33 15.86 -5.97
CA ILE A 405 -4.33 16.95 -5.00
C ILE A 405 -3.39 18.03 -5.50
N ASP A 406 -3.88 19.27 -5.60
CA ASP A 406 -3.08 20.44 -5.89
C ASP A 406 -2.69 21.12 -4.58
N ILE A 407 -1.39 21.28 -4.32
CA ILE A 407 -0.86 21.89 -3.09
C ILE A 407 0.03 23.07 -3.47
N VAL A 408 -0.29 24.23 -2.89
CA VAL A 408 0.42 25.48 -3.16
C VAL A 408 1.13 25.94 -1.88
N ASN A 409 2.45 26.09 -1.94
CA ASN A 409 3.18 26.80 -0.89
C ASN A 409 3.41 28.25 -1.29
N HIS A 410 3.28 29.14 -0.30
CA HIS A 410 3.67 30.52 -0.42
C HIS A 410 5.12 30.69 0.05
N THR A 411 5.82 31.66 -0.51
CA THR A 411 7.12 32.08 0.02
C THR A 411 6.94 32.96 1.26
N THR A 412 7.95 33.02 2.11
CA THR A 412 7.97 33.93 3.26
C THR A 412 8.10 35.37 2.77
N GLU A 413 7.53 36.32 3.51
CA GLU A 413 7.68 37.75 3.28
C GLU A 413 8.01 38.43 4.60
N VAL A 414 9.19 39.06 4.64
CA VAL A 414 9.62 39.91 5.76
C VAL A 414 9.67 41.35 5.31
N ASP A 415 8.89 42.19 5.94
CA ASP A 415 8.78 43.61 5.67
C ASP A 415 9.53 44.40 6.75
N ILE A 416 10.63 45.05 6.36
CA ILE A 416 11.50 45.78 7.26
C ILE A 416 11.16 47.27 7.18
N SER A 417 10.60 47.77 8.28
CA SER A 417 10.16 49.15 8.46
C SER A 417 11.20 49.93 9.25
N LYS A 418 11.62 51.10 8.74
CA LYS A 418 12.54 52.03 9.39
C LYS A 418 11.81 53.32 9.71
N THR A 419 11.47 53.56 10.95
CA THR A 419 10.65 54.71 11.33
C THR A 419 11.29 55.48 12.50
N ASP A 420 10.76 56.67 12.79
CA ASP A 420 11.04 57.35 14.07
C ASP A 420 10.12 56.83 15.20
N ILE A 421 10.25 57.48 16.37
CA ILE A 421 9.46 57.15 17.55
C ILE A 421 7.95 57.38 17.40
N THR A 422 7.52 58.10 16.37
CA THR A 422 6.09 58.32 16.05
C THR A 422 5.51 57.16 15.28
N ASN A 423 6.37 56.24 14.79
CA ASN A 423 6.04 55.10 13.91
C ASN A 423 5.49 55.48 12.52
N GLU A 424 5.62 56.74 12.07
CA GLU A 424 5.25 57.23 10.76
C GLU A 424 5.95 58.61 10.49
N PRO A 425 6.42 58.86 9.26
CA PRO A 425 6.57 57.98 8.11
C PRO A 425 7.86 57.14 8.16
N GLU A 426 8.10 56.31 7.12
CA GLU A 426 9.41 55.68 6.90
C GLU A 426 10.50 56.74 6.77
N ILE A 427 11.69 56.45 7.33
CA ILE A 427 12.85 57.36 7.32
C ILE A 427 13.77 56.98 6.17
N GLU A 428 14.10 57.95 5.35
CA GLU A 428 15.04 57.80 4.21
C GLU A 428 16.49 57.99 4.64
N GLY A 429 17.42 57.27 4.00
CA GLY A 429 18.86 57.49 4.10
C GLY A 429 19.61 56.70 5.14
N ALA A 430 18.97 55.81 5.90
CA ALA A 430 19.64 54.84 6.74
C ALA A 430 20.28 53.73 5.90
N THR A 431 21.52 53.35 6.18
CA THR A 431 22.14 52.14 5.60
C THR A 431 21.87 50.96 6.50
N LEU A 432 21.08 50.02 6.01
CA LEU A 432 20.64 48.85 6.74
C LEU A 432 21.25 47.57 6.13
N THR A 433 21.56 46.61 6.98
CA THR A 433 22.10 45.30 6.58
C THR A 433 21.41 44.20 7.37
N VAL A 434 20.99 43.14 6.70
CA VAL A 434 20.51 41.91 7.37
C VAL A 434 21.60 40.85 7.22
N LYS A 435 21.96 40.24 8.34
CA LYS A 435 22.90 39.10 8.39
C LYS A 435 22.20 37.85 8.90
N ASP A 436 22.63 36.71 8.38
CA ASP A 436 22.21 35.42 8.91
C ASP A 436 22.95 35.04 10.21
N SER A 437 22.63 33.85 10.75
CA SER A 437 23.27 33.34 11.98
C SER A 437 24.78 33.05 11.86
N ASN A 438 25.31 32.94 10.63
CA ASN A 438 26.74 32.77 10.38
C ASN A 438 27.47 34.10 10.25
N GLY A 439 26.73 35.22 10.19
CA GLY A 439 27.23 36.56 9.98
C GLY A 439 27.36 36.94 8.49
N ASP A 440 26.86 36.09 7.58
CA ASP A 440 26.85 36.38 6.16
C ASP A 440 25.77 37.41 5.82
N ILE A 441 26.10 38.34 4.91
CA ILE A 441 25.16 39.38 4.48
C ILE A 441 24.11 38.76 3.58
N VAL A 442 22.86 38.85 4.01
CA VAL A 442 21.68 38.43 3.23
C VAL A 442 21.23 39.53 2.28
N ASP A 443 21.17 40.76 2.80
CA ASP A 443 20.83 41.96 2.04
C ASP A 443 21.39 43.22 2.68
N SER A 444 21.60 44.25 1.87
CA SER A 444 22.05 45.58 2.35
C SER A 444 21.51 46.67 1.44
N TRP A 445 20.87 47.68 1.98
CA TRP A 445 20.22 48.76 1.22
C TRP A 445 20.26 50.10 1.98
N VAL A 446 19.85 51.14 1.29
CA VAL A 446 19.58 52.45 1.88
C VAL A 446 18.07 52.62 1.99
N SER A 447 17.58 52.98 3.20
CA SER A 447 16.15 53.10 3.45
C SER A 447 15.53 54.22 2.61
N THR A 448 14.29 54.02 2.20
CA THR A 448 13.47 54.94 1.39
C THR A 448 12.20 55.33 2.15
N ASN A 449 11.29 56.02 1.49
CA ASN A 449 9.99 56.37 2.07
C ASN A 449 8.98 55.21 2.10
N THR A 450 9.42 53.99 1.81
CA THR A 450 8.66 52.73 1.91
C THR A 450 9.49 51.72 2.66
N SER A 451 8.82 50.79 3.35
CA SER A 451 9.46 49.61 3.95
C SER A 451 10.18 48.77 2.91
N HIS A 452 11.18 48.01 3.32
CA HIS A 452 11.97 47.13 2.47
C HIS A 452 11.51 45.69 2.63
N LYS A 453 11.15 45.04 1.51
CA LYS A 453 10.53 43.71 1.48
C LYS A 453 11.50 42.65 0.99
N ILE A 454 11.71 41.62 1.83
CA ILE A 454 12.57 40.47 1.50
C ILE A 454 11.71 39.22 1.42
N GLU A 455 11.74 38.58 0.26
CA GLU A 455 11.11 37.28 0.05
C GLU A 455 12.10 36.14 0.24
N GLY A 456 11.61 35.01 0.73
CA GLY A 456 12.36 33.75 0.71
C GLY A 456 13.35 33.59 1.85
N MET A 457 13.19 34.32 2.94
CA MET A 457 13.98 34.07 4.15
C MET A 457 13.58 32.73 4.78
N LYS A 458 14.56 31.94 5.23
CA LYS A 458 14.35 30.59 5.76
C LYS A 458 13.49 30.59 7.03
N VAL A 459 12.40 29.85 7.03
CA VAL A 459 11.54 29.62 8.20
C VAL A 459 12.36 29.04 9.35
N GLY A 460 12.20 29.62 10.56
CA GLY A 460 12.97 29.25 11.75
C GLY A 460 14.41 29.74 11.75
N GLY A 461 14.87 30.39 10.66
CA GLY A 461 16.15 31.06 10.61
C GLY A 461 16.18 32.32 11.48
N THR A 462 17.26 32.53 12.20
CA THR A 462 17.50 33.73 13.00
C THR A 462 18.39 34.68 12.21
N TYR A 463 17.97 35.93 12.14
CA TYR A 463 18.65 37.00 11.41
C TYR A 463 18.86 38.19 12.31
N THR A 464 19.87 39.03 11.98
CA THR A 464 20.17 40.26 12.68
C THR A 464 20.05 41.42 11.70
N LEU A 465 19.15 42.36 11.99
CA LEU A 465 19.03 43.65 11.32
C LEU A 465 19.97 44.65 11.98
N ILE A 466 20.86 45.24 11.22
CA ILE A 466 21.89 46.17 11.67
C ILE A 466 21.73 47.49 10.91
N GLU A 467 21.73 48.58 11.62
CA GLU A 467 21.91 49.88 11.01
C GLU A 467 23.40 50.20 10.96
N GLU A 468 23.99 50.26 9.79
CA GLU A 468 25.40 50.59 9.60
C GLU A 468 25.62 52.09 9.72
N LEU A 469 24.70 52.89 9.17
CA LEU A 469 24.71 54.33 9.18
C LEU A 469 23.31 54.91 9.37
N ALA A 470 23.10 55.69 10.41
CA ALA A 470 21.85 56.39 10.64
C ALA A 470 21.73 57.62 9.72
N PRO A 471 20.50 58.04 9.35
CA PRO A 471 20.29 59.30 8.64
C PRO A 471 20.70 60.52 9.47
N ASP A 472 20.96 61.64 8.79
CA ASP A 472 21.25 62.90 9.49
C ASP A 472 20.16 63.27 10.51
N LYS A 473 20.55 63.75 11.68
CA LYS A 473 19.69 64.09 12.81
C LYS A 473 19.07 62.92 13.61
N PHE A 474 19.43 61.70 13.25
CA PHE A 474 19.00 60.52 13.98
C PHE A 474 20.17 59.78 14.64
N CYS A 475 19.89 59.07 15.72
CA CYS A 475 20.85 58.21 16.36
C CYS A 475 20.80 56.81 15.78
N LYS A 476 21.97 56.18 15.62
CA LYS A 476 22.09 54.80 15.17
C LYS A 476 21.37 53.87 16.16
N ALA A 477 20.40 53.13 15.70
CA ALA A 477 19.63 52.17 16.46
C ALA A 477 20.45 50.94 16.87
N ASN A 478 20.03 50.27 17.94
CA ASN A 478 20.57 48.98 18.32
C ASN A 478 20.18 47.91 17.31
N GLU A 479 21.02 46.86 17.21
CA GLU A 479 20.74 45.71 16.38
C GLU A 479 19.46 45.00 16.84
N ILE A 480 18.69 44.46 15.87
CA ILE A 480 17.47 43.72 16.12
C ILE A 480 17.66 42.30 15.64
N GLN A 481 17.53 41.33 16.54
CA GLN A 481 17.51 39.93 16.20
C GLN A 481 16.06 39.46 16.02
N PHE A 482 15.77 38.75 14.94
CA PHE A 482 14.44 38.21 14.66
C PHE A 482 14.52 36.81 14.06
N THR A 483 13.45 36.04 14.27
CA THR A 483 13.30 34.68 13.68
C THR A 483 12.16 34.69 12.69
N VAL A 484 12.36 34.06 11.52
CA VAL A 484 11.33 33.98 10.48
C VAL A 484 10.27 32.97 10.85
N GLU A 485 9.03 33.39 10.86
CA GLU A 485 7.87 32.60 11.21
C GLU A 485 7.35 31.75 10.04
N ASN A 486 6.76 30.57 10.33
CA ASN A 486 6.04 29.76 9.35
C ASN A 486 4.63 30.32 9.14
N THR A 487 4.52 31.43 8.43
CA THR A 487 3.26 32.14 8.19
C THR A 487 3.11 32.54 6.75
N LYS A 488 1.87 32.45 6.23
CA LYS A 488 1.49 33.01 4.92
C LYS A 488 1.34 34.53 4.94
N GLY A 489 1.28 35.13 6.14
CA GLY A 489 1.21 36.57 6.32
C GLY A 489 2.57 37.25 6.17
N ILE A 490 2.54 38.57 6.13
CA ILE A 490 3.72 39.41 6.13
C ILE A 490 4.23 39.49 7.57
N GLN A 491 5.51 39.18 7.79
CA GLN A 491 6.17 39.40 9.06
C GLN A 491 6.86 40.76 9.05
N THR A 492 6.45 41.68 9.90
CA THR A 492 7.05 43.02 9.98
C THR A 492 8.11 43.07 11.05
N VAL A 493 9.29 43.59 10.72
CA VAL A 493 10.39 43.91 11.64
C VAL A 493 10.58 45.42 11.64
N LYS A 494 10.41 46.06 12.79
CA LYS A 494 10.52 47.50 12.90
C LYS A 494 11.81 47.91 13.59
N MET A 495 12.58 48.79 12.93
CA MET A 495 13.71 49.48 13.53
C MET A 495 13.34 50.96 13.70
N VAL A 496 13.44 51.44 14.94
CA VAL A 496 12.99 52.78 15.28
C VAL A 496 14.20 53.65 15.63
N ASP A 497 14.35 54.73 14.92
CA ASP A 497 15.39 55.73 15.23
C ASP A 497 14.90 56.77 16.18
N LYS A 498 15.83 57.26 16.95
CA LYS A 498 15.61 58.32 17.96
C LYS A 498 16.37 59.57 17.58
N GLN A 499 15.91 60.65 18.15
CA GLN A 499 16.58 61.95 18.01
C GLN A 499 17.05 62.43 19.39
N VAL A 500 18.23 62.99 19.43
CA VAL A 500 18.74 63.74 20.60
C VAL A 500 18.74 65.21 20.26
N LEU A 501 17.99 65.95 21.01
CA LEU A 501 17.82 67.40 20.84
C LEU A 501 18.71 68.14 21.83
N ILE A 502 19.66 68.90 21.35
CA ILE A 502 20.58 69.67 22.14
C ILE A 502 20.10 71.15 22.21
N SER A 503 19.78 71.62 23.36
CA SER A 503 19.41 73.00 23.58
C SER A 503 20.57 73.75 24.29
N LYS A 504 20.98 74.85 23.76
CA LYS A 504 21.91 75.80 24.43
C LYS A 504 21.12 77.03 24.86
N THR A 505 20.80 77.11 26.11
CA THR A 505 19.84 78.12 26.59
C THR A 505 20.44 79.11 27.62
N ASP A 506 19.86 80.30 27.62
CA ASP A 506 20.05 81.24 28.70
C ASP A 506 19.31 80.78 29.99
N VAL A 507 19.99 80.69 31.11
CA VAL A 507 19.40 80.17 32.34
C VAL A 507 18.26 81.08 32.87
N THR A 508 18.30 82.42 32.53
CA THR A 508 17.33 83.41 33.04
C THR A 508 16.05 83.41 32.21
N THR A 509 16.20 83.36 30.89
CA THR A 509 15.07 83.48 29.93
C THR A 509 14.57 82.12 29.44
N GLY A 510 15.43 81.11 29.47
CA GLY A 510 15.14 79.81 28.90
C GLY A 510 15.15 79.79 27.33
N GLU A 511 15.51 80.92 26.71
CA GLU A 511 15.58 81.07 25.23
C GLU A 511 16.89 80.48 24.72
N GLU A 512 16.87 79.98 23.49
CA GLU A 512 18.06 79.45 22.80
C GLU A 512 19.07 80.58 22.54
N LEU A 513 20.36 80.27 22.81
CA LEU A 513 21.49 81.19 22.63
C LEU A 513 22.18 80.87 21.26
N GLU A 514 22.24 81.88 20.38
CA GLU A 514 22.91 81.84 19.12
C GLU A 514 24.41 82.15 19.22
N GLY A 515 25.26 81.40 18.45
CA GLY A 515 26.67 81.74 18.29
C GLY A 515 27.64 80.95 19.19
N ALA A 516 27.20 80.02 20.00
CA ALA A 516 28.08 79.08 20.71
C ALA A 516 28.62 78.02 19.77
N LYS A 517 29.92 77.75 19.75
CA LYS A 517 30.49 76.58 19.06
C LYS A 517 30.50 75.43 20.05
N LEU A 518 29.80 74.33 19.64
CA LEU A 518 29.60 73.15 20.44
C LEU A 518 30.14 71.91 19.73
N THR A 519 30.64 70.98 20.52
CA THR A 519 31.06 69.64 20.01
C THR A 519 30.48 68.55 20.90
N ILE A 520 30.18 67.43 20.25
CA ILE A 520 29.91 66.16 20.95
C ILE A 520 31.09 65.24 20.66
N THR A 521 31.69 64.67 21.70
CA THR A 521 32.77 63.69 21.59
C THR A 521 32.34 62.33 22.17
N ASP A 522 32.86 61.28 21.56
CA ASP A 522 32.73 59.94 22.11
C ASP A 522 33.66 59.71 23.33
N LYS A 523 33.62 58.54 23.94
CA LYS A 523 34.48 58.14 25.07
C LYS A 523 35.98 58.16 24.76
N ASP A 524 36.35 58.08 23.50
CA ASP A 524 37.75 58.07 23.03
C ASP A 524 38.23 59.47 22.63
N GLY A 525 37.35 60.49 22.77
CA GLY A 525 37.62 61.88 22.48
C GLY A 525 37.50 62.29 21.02
N ASN A 526 36.94 61.39 20.16
CA ASN A 526 36.70 61.75 18.77
C ASN A 526 35.46 62.63 18.67
N ILE A 527 35.54 63.67 17.84
CA ILE A 527 34.39 64.53 17.54
C ILE A 527 33.40 63.76 16.68
N VAL A 528 32.17 63.62 17.21
CA VAL A 528 31.05 62.94 16.57
C VAL A 528 30.15 63.97 15.85
N ASP A 529 29.92 65.12 16.50
CA ASP A 529 29.12 66.21 15.95
C ASP A 529 29.73 67.56 16.34
N GLU A 530 29.67 68.55 15.46
CA GLU A 530 30.15 69.89 15.68
C GLU A 530 29.24 70.90 14.99
N TRP A 531 28.78 71.91 15.70
CA TRP A 531 27.93 72.95 15.15
C TRP A 531 28.09 74.31 15.91
N THR A 532 27.49 75.35 15.29
CA THR A 532 27.28 76.59 15.93
C THR A 532 25.82 76.75 16.33
N SER A 533 25.53 77.07 17.61
CA SER A 533 24.16 77.21 18.10
C SER A 533 23.38 78.27 17.34
N THR A 534 22.09 78.08 17.18
CA THR A 534 21.14 79.00 16.57
C THR A 534 20.00 79.29 17.54
N LYS A 535 18.94 79.98 17.07
CA LYS A 535 17.72 80.21 17.86
C LYS A 535 16.79 78.99 17.94
N GLU A 536 17.20 77.89 17.39
CA GLU A 536 16.50 76.58 17.40
C GLU A 536 17.43 75.54 18.03
N PRO A 537 16.89 74.54 18.75
CA PRO A 537 17.67 73.42 19.23
C PRO A 537 18.33 72.68 18.06
N HIS A 538 19.49 72.06 18.33
CA HIS A 538 20.22 71.26 17.37
C HIS A 538 19.85 69.77 17.53
N TYR A 539 19.50 69.14 16.43
CA TYR A 539 19.39 67.67 16.38
C TYR A 539 20.79 67.07 16.15
N ALA A 540 21.27 66.35 17.18
CA ALA A 540 22.60 65.74 17.12
C ALA A 540 22.65 64.59 16.09
N SER A 541 23.79 64.54 15.37
CA SER A 541 24.06 63.51 14.37
C SER A 541 25.19 62.58 14.81
N GLY A 542 25.24 61.32 14.26
CA GLY A 542 26.33 60.37 14.49
C GLY A 542 26.33 59.70 15.87
N LEU A 543 25.33 59.91 16.67
CA LEU A 543 25.19 59.27 17.96
C LEU A 543 24.68 57.83 17.81
N THR A 544 24.99 56.97 18.78
CA THR A 544 24.53 55.59 18.85
C THR A 544 23.75 55.38 20.14
N GLU A 545 22.62 54.73 20.04
CA GLU A 545 21.77 54.38 21.18
C GLU A 545 22.57 53.59 22.25
N GLY A 546 22.40 53.93 23.52
CA GLY A 546 23.08 53.29 24.65
C GLY A 546 24.52 53.75 24.89
N GLN A 547 25.10 54.57 23.99
CA GLN A 547 26.46 55.07 24.17
C GLN A 547 26.49 56.39 24.94
N THR A 548 27.59 56.65 25.63
CA THR A 548 27.81 57.87 26.41
C THR A 548 28.71 58.82 25.66
N TYR A 549 28.34 60.10 25.67
CA TYR A 549 28.99 61.18 24.95
C TYR A 549 29.21 62.36 25.89
N THR A 550 30.18 63.24 25.53
CA THR A 550 30.44 64.49 26.22
C THR A 550 30.11 65.66 25.29
N LEU A 551 29.17 66.47 25.69
CA LEU A 551 28.83 67.74 25.08
C LEU A 551 29.75 68.86 25.69
N THR A 552 30.52 69.51 24.81
CA THR A 552 31.47 70.56 25.22
C THR A 552 31.22 71.83 24.42
N GLU A 553 31.21 72.97 25.12
CA GLU A 553 31.23 74.29 24.48
C GLU A 553 32.68 74.72 24.23
N ILE A 554 33.06 74.87 22.95
CA ILE A 554 34.41 75.31 22.56
C ILE A 554 34.55 76.81 22.57
N THR A 555 33.48 77.52 22.17
CA THR A 555 33.45 78.99 22.16
C THR A 555 32.07 79.47 22.59
N ALA A 556 32.02 80.32 23.62
CA ALA A 556 30.78 80.94 24.09
C ALA A 556 30.37 82.11 23.16
N PRO A 557 29.07 82.44 23.05
CA PRO A 557 28.59 83.66 22.44
C PRO A 557 29.18 84.91 23.15
N TYR A 558 29.26 86.05 22.41
CA TYR A 558 29.77 87.25 22.94
C TYR A 558 29.03 87.73 24.18
N GLY A 559 29.76 87.92 25.29
CA GLY A 559 29.22 88.34 26.61
C GLY A 559 28.84 87.19 27.52
N PHE A 560 29.22 85.98 27.22
CA PHE A 560 28.96 84.79 28.06
C PHE A 560 30.26 84.00 28.32
N ASP A 561 30.35 83.32 29.47
CA ASP A 561 31.46 82.41 29.78
C ASP A 561 31.21 81.03 29.18
N ILE A 562 32.27 80.22 29.00
CA ILE A 562 32.15 78.86 28.54
C ILE A 562 31.46 77.98 29.59
N ALA A 563 30.42 77.28 29.23
CA ALA A 563 29.70 76.35 30.09
C ALA A 563 30.54 75.11 30.41
N GLU A 564 30.25 74.45 31.53
CA GLU A 564 30.84 73.15 31.87
C GLU A 564 30.36 72.06 30.90
N SER A 565 31.24 71.17 30.58
CA SER A 565 30.90 70.00 29.74
C SER A 565 29.86 69.12 30.45
N ILE A 566 28.95 68.54 29.63
CA ILE A 566 27.89 67.66 30.10
C ILE A 566 28.14 66.26 29.51
N GLU A 567 28.25 65.28 30.41
CA GLU A 567 28.20 63.86 29.98
C GLU A 567 26.76 63.39 29.91
N PHE A 568 26.37 62.78 28.85
CA PHE A 568 25.04 62.18 28.62
C PHE A 568 25.11 60.87 27.91
N THR A 569 24.19 59.95 28.25
CA THR A 569 24.02 58.68 27.55
C THR A 569 22.79 58.77 26.66
N VAL A 570 22.89 58.32 25.42
CA VAL A 570 21.72 58.24 24.54
C VAL A 570 20.77 57.20 25.13
N SER A 571 19.59 57.64 25.56
CA SER A 571 18.63 56.82 26.25
C SER A 571 18.01 55.79 25.30
N ASP A 572 17.50 54.68 25.81
CA ASP A 572 16.70 53.70 25.10
C ASP A 572 15.18 53.95 25.22
N ASP A 573 14.78 55.07 25.85
CA ASP A 573 13.38 55.49 25.96
C ASP A 573 12.77 55.83 24.60
N LYS A 574 11.45 55.67 24.48
CA LYS A 574 10.70 55.93 23.25
C LYS A 574 10.32 57.40 23.05
N GLU A 575 11.12 58.30 23.54
CA GLU A 575 10.89 59.75 23.41
C GLU A 575 12.13 60.47 22.88
N THR A 576 11.95 61.63 22.25
CA THR A 576 13.07 62.50 21.87
C THR A 576 13.82 62.94 23.13
N GLN A 577 15.08 62.53 23.24
CA GLN A 577 15.92 62.91 24.37
C GLN A 577 16.34 64.36 24.26
N LYS A 578 16.18 65.13 25.33
CA LYS A 578 16.64 66.51 25.39
C LYS A 578 17.85 66.62 26.31
N VAL A 579 18.92 67.24 25.82
CA VAL A 579 20.10 67.61 26.60
C VAL A 579 20.21 69.12 26.61
N VAL A 580 20.17 69.71 27.77
CA VAL A 580 20.15 71.19 27.91
C VAL A 580 21.43 71.62 28.54
N MET A 581 22.21 72.46 27.83
CA MET A 581 23.38 73.13 28.36
C MET A 581 23.00 74.58 28.69
N THR A 582 22.92 74.90 29.93
CA THR A 582 22.58 76.27 30.41
C THR A 582 23.82 77.08 30.70
N PHE A 583 23.66 78.34 30.57
CA PHE A 583 24.70 79.32 30.85
C PHE A 583 24.34 80.15 32.05
N ILE A 584 25.39 80.54 32.92
CA ILE A 584 25.24 81.42 34.02
C ILE A 584 25.93 82.76 33.65
N LEU A 585 25.22 83.90 33.81
CA LEU A 585 25.82 85.25 33.62
C LEU A 585 26.95 85.43 34.66
N PRO A 586 28.08 86.06 34.23
CA PRO A 586 29.19 86.30 35.13
C PRO A 586 28.86 87.19 36.26
#